data_2db96b5cb36154632f5dbb5820caac15
#
_entry.id   2db96b5cb36154632f5dbb5820caac15
#
_cell.length_a   1.000
_cell.length_b   1.000
_cell.length_c   1.000
_cell.angle_alpha   90.00
_cell.angle_beta   90.00
_cell.angle_gamma   90.00
#
_symmetry.space_group_name_H-M   'P 1'
#
loop_
_entity.id
_entity.type
_entity.pdbx_description
1 polymer ?
#
loop_
_entity_poly.entity_id
_entity_poly.type
_entity_poly.pdbx_seq_one_letter_code
_entity_poly.pdbx_strand_id
1 'polypeptide(L)'
;MPTQSKASQRSRFYARIGTRGWRDSGYDTFAYRSAAFRQWMRSLLPLGQAILSVGCGAGELEGDLSAAGCAVIGLDLSFAMLRRAGRNGLDLPVQADAACLPFGPRQFDIVMFIESIGYLDLDAVFAEARRVLKPEGRLIVTSYPAQTDAHARYRKWPVDQVMACVAGAGFAVDRCHYLTIAKNRVAEARSPGQSKLFCVSATGHGGDAGRALAGERALERTEQPGAH
;
A
#
# COMPACT_ATOMS: atom_id res chain seq x y z
N MET A 1 -35.30 6.83 10.47
CA MET A 1 -34.26 7.31 9.54
C MET A 1 -33.35 6.11 9.24
N PRO A 2 -33.22 5.65 8.00
CA PRO A 2 -32.32 4.54 7.70
C PRO A 2 -30.86 4.97 7.97
N THR A 3 -30.17 4.22 8.83
CA THR A 3 -28.77 4.42 9.14
C THR A 3 -27.95 4.19 7.89
N GLN A 4 -27.34 5.25 7.36
CA GLN A 4 -26.46 5.15 6.17
C GLN A 4 -25.33 4.14 6.48
N SER A 5 -25.09 3.22 5.56
CA SER A 5 -24.02 2.23 5.73
C SER A 5 -22.65 2.92 5.85
N LYS A 6 -21.74 2.32 6.63
CA LYS A 6 -20.36 2.84 6.78
C LYS A 6 -19.66 3.03 5.43
N ALA A 7 -19.98 2.20 4.43
CA ALA A 7 -19.48 2.32 3.06
C ALA A 7 -19.96 3.60 2.36
N SER A 8 -21.23 3.99 2.50
CA SER A 8 -21.76 5.22 1.88
C SER A 8 -21.17 6.49 2.51
N GLN A 9 -20.89 6.49 3.81
CA GLN A 9 -20.23 7.60 4.49
C GLN A 9 -18.77 7.76 4.05
N ARG A 10 -18.06 6.64 3.86
CA ARG A 10 -16.69 6.62 3.32
C ARG A 10 -16.65 7.14 1.89
N SER A 11 -17.52 6.66 1.02
CA SER A 11 -17.60 7.12 -0.37
C SER A 11 -17.80 8.63 -0.46
N ARG A 12 -18.71 9.22 0.32
CA ARG A 12 -18.93 10.68 0.36
C ARG A 12 -17.72 11.46 0.88
N PHE A 13 -17.02 10.93 1.88
CA PHE A 13 -15.82 11.57 2.40
C PHE A 13 -14.73 11.65 1.32
N TYR A 14 -14.44 10.53 0.65
CA TYR A 14 -13.44 10.50 -0.41
C TYR A 14 -13.87 11.25 -1.66
N ALA A 15 -15.15 11.29 -2.00
CA ALA A 15 -15.66 12.14 -3.07
C ALA A 15 -15.32 13.62 -2.80
N ARG A 16 -15.48 14.08 -1.55
CA ARG A 16 -15.13 15.45 -1.17
C ARG A 16 -13.63 15.73 -1.21
N ILE A 17 -12.79 14.77 -0.76
CA ILE A 17 -11.34 14.89 -0.86
C ILE A 17 -10.90 14.84 -2.32
N GLY A 18 -11.48 13.97 -3.13
CA GLY A 18 -11.22 13.86 -4.56
C GLY A 18 -11.44 15.17 -5.31
N THR A 19 -12.43 15.98 -4.90
CA THR A 19 -12.69 17.30 -5.50
C THR A 19 -11.75 18.38 -4.98
N ARG A 20 -11.46 18.42 -3.68
CA ARG A 20 -10.66 19.49 -3.03
C ARG A 20 -9.16 19.21 -3.01
N GLY A 21 -8.74 17.96 -3.05
CA GLY A 21 -7.36 17.52 -2.84
C GLY A 21 -7.03 17.24 -1.38
N TRP A 22 -5.98 16.46 -1.19
CA TRP A 22 -5.50 16.10 0.14
C TRP A 22 -4.96 17.31 0.91
N ARG A 23 -4.25 18.24 0.24
CA ARG A 23 -3.69 19.45 0.86
C ARG A 23 -4.75 20.27 1.56
N ASP A 24 -5.83 20.58 0.86
CA ASP A 24 -6.92 21.41 1.39
C ASP A 24 -7.78 20.66 2.43
N SER A 25 -7.46 19.39 2.68
CA SER A 25 -8.19 18.53 3.60
C SER A 25 -7.40 18.20 4.88
N GLY A 26 -6.19 18.77 5.06
CA GLY A 26 -5.35 18.56 6.24
C GLY A 26 -4.66 17.19 6.32
N TYR A 27 -4.58 16.45 5.21
CA TYR A 27 -3.99 15.11 5.14
C TYR A 27 -2.62 15.10 4.46
N ASP A 28 -1.82 16.11 4.66
CA ASP A 28 -0.49 16.23 4.04
C ASP A 28 0.56 15.27 4.60
N THR A 29 0.22 14.51 5.62
CA THR A 29 1.17 13.70 6.40
C THR A 29 1.33 12.27 5.92
N PHE A 30 0.61 11.85 4.88
CA PHE A 30 0.73 10.50 4.35
C PHE A 30 2.08 10.24 3.70
N ALA A 31 2.68 9.09 4.03
CA ALA A 31 4.01 8.71 3.57
C ALA A 31 4.10 8.59 2.05
N TYR A 32 3.07 8.05 1.38
CA TYR A 32 3.04 7.85 -0.08
C TYR A 32 3.15 9.16 -0.87
N ARG A 33 2.89 10.31 -0.26
CA ARG A 33 3.08 11.64 -0.87
C ARG A 33 4.53 12.09 -0.85
N SER A 34 5.37 11.47 -0.03
CA SER A 34 6.80 11.75 -0.01
C SER A 34 7.46 11.22 -1.28
N ALA A 35 8.17 12.07 -2.00
CA ALA A 35 8.96 11.65 -3.16
C ALA A 35 9.98 10.57 -2.77
N ALA A 36 10.59 10.69 -1.58
CA ALA A 36 11.52 9.69 -1.08
C ALA A 36 10.86 8.33 -0.87
N PHE A 37 9.63 8.29 -0.34
CA PHE A 37 8.90 7.05 -0.17
C PHE A 37 8.53 6.42 -1.53
N ARG A 38 8.04 7.20 -2.47
CA ARG A 38 7.71 6.69 -3.81
C ARG A 38 8.95 6.17 -4.53
N GLN A 39 10.06 6.87 -4.44
CA GLN A 39 11.34 6.41 -4.99
C GLN A 39 11.81 5.11 -4.33
N TRP A 40 11.68 4.99 -3.02
CA TRP A 40 11.99 3.76 -2.30
C TRP A 40 11.08 2.61 -2.73
N MET A 41 9.75 2.83 -2.81
CA MET A 41 8.82 1.82 -3.31
C MET A 41 9.17 1.36 -4.73
N ARG A 42 9.50 2.29 -5.63
CA ARG A 42 9.94 1.95 -6.99
C ARG A 42 11.18 1.05 -7.00
N SER A 43 12.13 1.27 -6.08
CA SER A 43 13.34 0.44 -5.99
C SER A 43 13.08 -1.00 -5.51
N LEU A 44 11.93 -1.23 -4.85
CA LEU A 44 11.51 -2.55 -4.40
C LEU A 44 10.80 -3.36 -5.48
N LEU A 45 10.23 -2.70 -6.48
CA LEU A 45 9.31 -3.30 -7.45
C LEU A 45 10.04 -3.57 -8.76
N PRO A 46 10.16 -4.83 -9.20
CA PRO A 46 10.77 -5.17 -10.49
C PRO A 46 9.94 -4.61 -11.66
N LEU A 47 10.61 -4.21 -12.73
CA LEU A 47 9.95 -3.80 -13.96
C LEU A 47 9.25 -4.99 -14.64
N GLY A 48 8.23 -4.71 -15.43
CA GLY A 48 7.47 -5.72 -16.18
C GLY A 48 6.51 -6.57 -15.36
N GLN A 49 6.32 -6.27 -14.08
CA GLN A 49 5.37 -6.95 -13.21
C GLN A 49 3.96 -6.40 -13.38
N ALA A 50 2.96 -7.28 -13.33
CA ALA A 50 1.55 -6.91 -13.23
C ALA A 50 1.22 -6.57 -11.77
N ILE A 51 0.95 -5.29 -11.49
CA ILE A 51 0.74 -4.77 -10.15
C ILE A 51 -0.73 -4.35 -9.98
N LEU A 52 -1.37 -4.81 -8.90
CA LEU A 52 -2.65 -4.28 -8.43
C LEU A 52 -2.43 -3.45 -7.18
N SER A 53 -2.77 -2.17 -7.23
CA SER A 53 -2.79 -1.28 -6.06
C SER A 53 -4.22 -1.13 -5.54
N VAL A 54 -4.48 -1.60 -4.31
CA VAL A 54 -5.82 -1.61 -3.71
C VAL A 54 -5.98 -0.44 -2.74
N GLY A 55 -6.94 0.42 -3.02
CA GLY A 55 -7.13 1.69 -2.34
C GLY A 55 -6.08 2.72 -2.80
N CYS A 56 -5.85 2.81 -4.12
CA CYS A 56 -4.81 3.66 -4.73
C CYS A 56 -5.04 5.17 -4.52
N GLY A 57 -6.23 5.58 -4.11
CA GLY A 57 -6.56 6.98 -3.90
C GLY A 57 -6.29 7.85 -5.14
N ALA A 58 -5.46 8.88 -4.98
CA ALA A 58 -5.11 9.81 -6.06
C ALA A 58 -4.02 9.27 -7.02
N GLY A 59 -3.48 8.08 -6.79
CA GLY A 59 -2.59 7.39 -7.73
C GLY A 59 -1.21 8.03 -7.92
N GLU A 60 -0.71 8.78 -6.94
CA GLU A 60 0.60 9.45 -7.08
C GLU A 60 1.76 8.45 -7.19
N LEU A 61 1.73 7.38 -6.40
CA LEU A 61 2.72 6.30 -6.49
C LEU A 61 2.51 5.48 -7.76
N GLU A 62 1.27 5.16 -8.07
CA GLU A 62 0.88 4.36 -9.21
C GLU A 62 1.25 5.02 -10.53
N GLY A 63 1.07 6.34 -10.64
CA GLY A 63 1.53 7.12 -11.79
C GLY A 63 3.06 7.10 -11.95
N ASP A 64 3.81 7.21 -10.83
CA ASP A 64 5.26 7.09 -10.87
C ASP A 64 5.72 5.68 -11.30
N LEU A 65 4.97 4.62 -10.90
CA LEU A 65 5.25 3.24 -11.31
C LEU A 65 4.91 3.00 -12.79
N SER A 66 3.78 3.52 -13.27
CA SER A 66 3.39 3.47 -14.68
C SER A 66 4.43 4.18 -15.55
N ALA A 67 4.87 5.37 -15.16
CA ALA A 67 5.92 6.11 -15.86
C ALA A 67 7.28 5.38 -15.86
N ALA A 68 7.50 4.49 -14.89
CA ALA A 68 8.69 3.64 -14.85
C ALA A 68 8.57 2.34 -15.66
N GLY A 69 7.44 2.12 -16.36
CA GLY A 69 7.20 0.94 -17.20
C GLY A 69 6.60 -0.27 -16.47
N CYS A 70 6.04 -0.08 -15.27
CA CYS A 70 5.26 -1.13 -14.61
C CYS A 70 3.83 -1.17 -15.17
N ALA A 71 3.24 -2.37 -15.31
CA ALA A 71 1.83 -2.54 -15.65
C ALA A 71 1.00 -2.43 -14.35
N VAL A 72 0.48 -1.23 -14.05
CA VAL A 72 -0.23 -0.95 -12.80
C VAL A 72 -1.73 -0.77 -13.03
N ILE A 73 -2.53 -1.54 -12.29
CA ILE A 73 -3.96 -1.29 -12.12
C ILE A 73 -4.16 -0.69 -10.73
N GLY A 74 -4.79 0.48 -10.66
CA GLY A 74 -5.18 1.12 -9.41
C GLY A 74 -6.66 0.97 -9.14
N LEU A 75 -7.00 0.38 -8.01
CA LEU A 75 -8.40 0.18 -7.59
C LEU A 75 -8.73 1.07 -6.40
N ASP A 76 -9.87 1.74 -6.48
CA ASP A 76 -10.42 2.52 -5.35
C ASP A 76 -11.95 2.51 -5.40
N LEU A 77 -12.59 2.67 -4.25
CA LEU A 77 -14.05 2.78 -4.16
C LEU A 77 -14.54 4.16 -4.64
N SER A 78 -13.69 5.18 -4.57
CA SER A 78 -14.02 6.57 -4.88
C SER A 78 -13.72 6.93 -6.33
N PHE A 79 -14.75 7.08 -7.14
CA PHE A 79 -14.60 7.59 -8.52
C PHE A 79 -13.86 8.93 -8.60
N ALA A 80 -14.08 9.83 -7.63
CA ALA A 80 -13.41 11.13 -7.60
C ALA A 80 -11.89 10.99 -7.38
N MET A 81 -11.45 10.00 -6.61
CA MET A 81 -10.03 9.66 -6.44
C MET A 81 -9.45 9.08 -7.72
N LEU A 82 -10.14 8.14 -8.36
CA LEU A 82 -9.70 7.53 -9.61
C LEU A 82 -9.55 8.54 -10.75
N ARG A 83 -10.45 9.54 -10.83
CA ARG A 83 -10.27 10.65 -11.77
C ARG A 83 -8.98 11.45 -11.53
N ARG A 84 -8.55 11.58 -10.28
CA ARG A 84 -7.24 12.17 -9.96
C ARG A 84 -6.10 11.25 -10.30
N ALA A 85 -6.24 9.96 -10.00
CA ALA A 85 -5.24 8.96 -10.32
C ALA A 85 -4.91 8.96 -11.82
N GLY A 86 -5.92 9.01 -12.69
CA GLY A 86 -5.70 9.16 -14.14
C GLY A 86 -4.95 10.45 -14.52
N ARG A 87 -5.22 11.58 -13.84
CA ARG A 87 -4.47 12.83 -14.07
C ARG A 87 -3.03 12.77 -13.55
N ASN A 88 -2.77 11.93 -12.58
CA ASN A 88 -1.44 11.67 -12.02
C ASN A 88 -0.68 10.56 -12.77
N GLY A 89 -1.20 10.11 -13.92
CA GLY A 89 -0.51 9.17 -14.81
C GLY A 89 -0.80 7.70 -14.54
N LEU A 90 -1.86 7.36 -13.77
CA LEU A 90 -2.33 5.99 -13.68
C LEU A 90 -3.16 5.64 -14.93
N ASP A 91 -2.70 4.67 -15.71
CA ASP A 91 -3.33 4.30 -16.98
C ASP A 91 -4.63 3.51 -16.80
N LEU A 92 -4.70 2.66 -15.79
CA LEU A 92 -5.81 1.71 -15.58
C LEU A 92 -6.46 1.90 -14.20
N PRO A 93 -7.27 2.97 -14.00
CA PRO A 93 -8.07 3.15 -12.79
C PRO A 93 -9.35 2.29 -12.84
N VAL A 94 -9.61 1.52 -11.78
CA VAL A 94 -10.78 0.63 -11.66
C VAL A 94 -11.58 0.98 -10.41
N GLN A 95 -12.87 1.24 -10.56
CA GLN A 95 -13.78 1.46 -9.42
C GLN A 95 -14.36 0.13 -8.95
N ALA A 96 -13.98 -0.32 -7.74
CA ALA A 96 -14.51 -1.52 -7.13
C ALA A 96 -14.35 -1.53 -5.62
N ASP A 97 -15.03 -2.47 -4.96
CA ASP A 97 -14.82 -2.78 -3.55
C ASP A 97 -13.62 -3.74 -3.41
N ALA A 98 -12.71 -3.42 -2.49
CA ALA A 98 -11.54 -4.25 -2.19
C ALA A 98 -11.91 -5.64 -1.63
N ALA A 99 -13.09 -5.79 -1.04
CA ALA A 99 -13.59 -7.07 -0.54
C ALA A 99 -14.19 -7.97 -1.63
N CYS A 100 -14.30 -7.47 -2.87
CA CYS A 100 -14.82 -8.22 -4.03
C CYS A 100 -14.11 -7.71 -5.30
N LEU A 101 -12.89 -8.17 -5.54
CA LEU A 101 -12.05 -7.70 -6.65
C LEU A 101 -12.58 -8.20 -7.99
N PRO A 102 -12.79 -7.32 -9.00
CA PRO A 102 -13.37 -7.67 -10.29
C PRO A 102 -12.34 -8.34 -11.23
N PHE A 103 -11.46 -9.15 -10.69
CA PHE A 103 -10.41 -9.83 -11.42
C PHE A 103 -10.50 -11.34 -11.23
N GLY A 104 -10.09 -12.09 -12.25
CA GLY A 104 -9.93 -13.53 -12.17
C GLY A 104 -8.78 -13.94 -11.22
N PRO A 105 -8.67 -15.23 -10.88
CA PRO A 105 -7.59 -15.71 -10.03
C PRO A 105 -6.24 -15.63 -10.75
N ARG A 106 -5.15 -15.48 -9.98
CA ARG A 106 -3.75 -15.62 -10.42
C ARG A 106 -3.34 -14.68 -11.58
N GLN A 107 -3.79 -13.44 -11.54
CA GLN A 107 -3.49 -12.45 -12.59
C GLN A 107 -2.29 -11.56 -12.26
N PHE A 108 -2.05 -11.28 -10.99
CA PHE A 108 -1.06 -10.29 -10.57
C PHE A 108 0.21 -10.93 -10.00
N ASP A 109 1.34 -10.31 -10.29
CA ASP A 109 2.61 -10.62 -9.67
C ASP A 109 2.72 -9.97 -8.29
N ILE A 110 2.12 -8.78 -8.16
CA ILE A 110 2.15 -7.99 -6.92
C ILE A 110 0.75 -7.44 -6.65
N VAL A 111 0.29 -7.57 -5.40
CA VAL A 111 -0.83 -6.82 -4.84
C VAL A 111 -0.31 -5.94 -3.73
N MET A 112 -0.64 -4.64 -3.76
CA MET A 112 -0.17 -3.72 -2.75
C MET A 112 -1.33 -2.94 -2.12
N PHE A 113 -1.23 -2.75 -0.79
CA PHE A 113 -2.08 -1.91 0.04
C PHE A 113 -1.22 -0.80 0.65
N ILE A 114 -1.22 0.37 0.04
CA ILE A 114 -0.38 1.48 0.50
C ILE A 114 -1.23 2.44 1.33
N GLU A 115 -1.05 2.35 2.66
CA GLU A 115 -1.78 3.17 3.64
C GLU A 115 -3.32 3.11 3.50
N SER A 116 -3.85 2.04 2.93
CA SER A 116 -5.29 1.86 2.66
C SER A 116 -6.00 0.92 3.64
N ILE A 117 -5.27 0.04 4.34
CA ILE A 117 -5.87 -1.04 5.18
C ILE A 117 -6.70 -0.54 6.36
N GLY A 118 -6.49 0.68 6.83
CA GLY A 118 -7.25 1.24 7.96
C GLY A 118 -8.75 1.44 7.70
N TYR A 119 -9.19 1.26 6.47
CA TYR A 119 -10.59 1.36 6.05
C TYR A 119 -11.21 0.01 5.72
N LEU A 120 -10.44 -1.06 5.75
CA LEU A 120 -10.79 -2.35 5.17
C LEU A 120 -11.03 -3.41 6.26
N ASP A 121 -11.76 -4.44 5.87
CA ASP A 121 -11.84 -5.71 6.59
C ASP A 121 -10.64 -6.55 6.13
N LEU A 122 -9.69 -6.79 7.03
CA LEU A 122 -8.42 -7.41 6.66
C LEU A 122 -8.58 -8.84 6.16
N ASP A 123 -9.45 -9.62 6.78
CA ASP A 123 -9.64 -11.03 6.40
C ASP A 123 -10.23 -11.12 4.98
N ALA A 124 -11.25 -10.33 4.69
CA ALA A 124 -11.87 -10.30 3.38
C ALA A 124 -10.91 -9.82 2.29
N VAL A 125 -10.18 -8.72 2.52
CA VAL A 125 -9.32 -8.15 1.46
C VAL A 125 -8.04 -8.95 1.23
N PHE A 126 -7.49 -9.60 2.25
CA PHE A 126 -6.32 -10.45 2.08
C PHE A 126 -6.68 -11.80 1.42
N ALA A 127 -7.88 -12.34 1.67
CA ALA A 127 -8.39 -13.48 0.93
C ALA A 127 -8.54 -13.18 -0.57
N GLU A 128 -9.10 -12.02 -0.91
CA GLU A 128 -9.19 -11.56 -2.30
C GLU A 128 -7.81 -11.31 -2.92
N ALA A 129 -6.89 -10.67 -2.19
CA ALA A 129 -5.51 -10.51 -2.63
C ALA A 129 -4.85 -11.86 -2.93
N ARG A 130 -5.05 -12.86 -2.05
CA ARG A 130 -4.52 -14.21 -2.27
C ARG A 130 -5.11 -14.88 -3.50
N ARG A 131 -6.40 -14.69 -3.76
CA ARG A 131 -7.09 -15.24 -4.92
C ARG A 131 -6.55 -14.68 -6.24
N VAL A 132 -6.33 -13.37 -6.31
CA VAL A 132 -5.91 -12.71 -7.55
C VAL A 132 -4.40 -12.74 -7.80
N LEU A 133 -3.60 -12.98 -6.76
CA LEU A 133 -2.15 -13.16 -6.88
C LEU A 133 -1.79 -14.49 -7.54
N LYS A 134 -0.77 -14.47 -8.36
CA LYS A 134 -0.10 -15.68 -8.85
C LYS A 134 0.42 -16.51 -7.68
N PRO A 135 0.72 -17.81 -7.85
CA PRO A 135 1.21 -18.68 -6.76
C PRO A 135 2.42 -18.10 -6.01
N GLU A 136 3.38 -17.56 -6.74
CA GLU A 136 4.59 -16.92 -6.20
C GLU A 136 4.46 -15.39 -6.13
N GLY A 137 3.25 -14.89 -6.25
CA GLY A 137 2.96 -13.46 -6.20
C GLY A 137 3.18 -12.88 -4.82
N ARG A 138 3.49 -11.61 -4.77
CA ARG A 138 3.88 -10.91 -3.55
C ARG A 138 2.81 -9.95 -3.09
N LEU A 139 2.51 -10.01 -1.79
CA LEU A 139 1.69 -9.04 -1.09
C LEU A 139 2.60 -7.99 -0.42
N ILE A 140 2.27 -6.70 -0.59
CA ILE A 140 2.95 -5.59 0.10
C ILE A 140 1.89 -4.78 0.84
N VAL A 141 2.09 -4.60 2.14
CA VAL A 141 1.16 -3.83 2.97
C VAL A 141 1.93 -2.76 3.73
N THR A 142 1.55 -1.50 3.56
CA THR A 142 2.07 -0.42 4.39
C THR A 142 0.97 0.25 5.19
N SER A 143 1.27 0.57 6.45
CA SER A 143 0.36 1.35 7.30
C SER A 143 1.12 1.96 8.46
N TYR A 144 0.40 2.76 9.25
CA TYR A 144 0.93 3.42 10.43
C TYR A 144 0.95 2.44 11.61
N PRO A 145 2.04 2.39 12.39
CA PRO A 145 2.04 1.65 13.64
C PRO A 145 0.95 2.20 14.56
N ALA A 146 0.35 1.33 15.37
CA ALA A 146 -0.69 1.71 16.31
C ALA A 146 -0.12 2.66 17.36
N GLN A 147 -0.12 3.94 17.06
CA GLN A 147 0.16 5.03 18.00
C GLN A 147 -0.97 6.05 17.88
N THR A 148 -1.64 6.30 19.01
CA THR A 148 -2.57 7.39 19.31
C THR A 148 -3.41 8.01 18.17
N ASP A 149 -4.66 8.07 18.42
CA ASP A 149 -5.88 8.71 17.90
C ASP A 149 -5.82 9.95 16.97
N ALA A 150 -4.90 10.05 16.05
CA ALA A 150 -4.87 11.22 15.20
C ALA A 150 -6.06 11.30 14.21
N HIS A 151 -6.70 10.17 13.83
CA HIS A 151 -7.83 10.20 12.89
C HIS A 151 -8.84 9.09 13.16
N ALA A 152 -9.94 9.41 13.84
CA ALA A 152 -11.04 8.49 14.20
C ALA A 152 -11.71 7.74 13.00
N ARG A 153 -11.34 8.05 11.77
CA ARG A 153 -11.89 7.43 10.55
C ARG A 153 -10.95 6.41 9.89
N TYR A 154 -9.66 6.45 10.22
CA TYR A 154 -8.65 5.49 9.77
C TYR A 154 -8.28 4.60 10.97
N ARG A 155 -8.59 3.30 10.89
CA ARG A 155 -8.21 2.36 11.92
C ARG A 155 -6.71 2.05 11.81
N LYS A 156 -5.97 2.33 12.86
CA LYS A 156 -4.59 1.88 12.99
C LYS A 156 -4.60 0.46 13.53
N TRP A 157 -4.14 -0.46 12.71
CA TRP A 157 -4.05 -1.85 13.09
C TRP A 157 -2.71 -2.13 13.78
N PRO A 158 -2.68 -2.84 14.92
CA PRO A 158 -1.43 -3.38 15.45
C PRO A 158 -0.72 -4.25 14.40
N VAL A 159 0.59 -4.14 14.32
CA VAL A 159 1.38 -4.82 13.27
C VAL A 159 1.26 -6.34 13.36
N ASP A 160 1.27 -6.87 14.60
CA ASP A 160 1.06 -8.28 14.88
C ASP A 160 -0.30 -8.78 14.38
N GLN A 161 -1.35 -7.98 14.53
CA GLN A 161 -2.67 -8.32 14.00
C GLN A 161 -2.68 -8.30 12.46
N VAL A 162 -2.02 -7.34 11.83
CA VAL A 162 -1.89 -7.34 10.35
C VAL A 162 -1.15 -8.59 9.88
N MET A 163 -0.03 -8.92 10.51
CA MET A 163 0.73 -10.13 10.18
C MET A 163 -0.08 -11.40 10.39
N ALA A 164 -0.87 -11.47 11.47
CA ALA A 164 -1.75 -12.61 11.73
C ALA A 164 -2.83 -12.77 10.65
N CYS A 165 -3.49 -11.69 10.21
CA CYS A 165 -4.46 -11.73 9.13
C CYS A 165 -3.81 -12.09 7.79
N VAL A 166 -2.60 -11.60 7.51
CA VAL A 166 -1.83 -11.97 6.31
C VAL A 166 -1.50 -13.47 6.31
N ALA A 167 -1.01 -13.99 7.44
CA ALA A 167 -0.73 -15.43 7.58
C ALA A 167 -2.02 -16.27 7.50
N GLY A 168 -3.12 -15.81 8.12
CA GLY A 168 -4.44 -16.46 8.06
C GLY A 168 -5.01 -16.56 6.65
N ALA A 169 -4.67 -15.62 5.77
CA ALA A 169 -5.02 -15.65 4.34
C ALA A 169 -4.11 -16.58 3.50
N GLY A 170 -3.18 -17.28 4.10
CA GLY A 170 -2.31 -18.26 3.44
C GLY A 170 -1.05 -17.67 2.80
N PHE A 171 -0.56 -16.57 3.36
CA PHE A 171 0.73 -15.99 2.99
C PHE A 171 1.82 -16.36 4.00
N ALA A 172 3.04 -16.57 3.52
CA ALA A 172 4.24 -16.54 4.34
C ALA A 172 4.72 -15.11 4.48
N VAL A 173 4.80 -14.58 5.70
CA VAL A 173 5.36 -13.25 5.94
C VAL A 173 6.88 -13.34 5.82
N ASP A 174 7.43 -12.69 4.81
CA ASP A 174 8.87 -12.70 4.55
C ASP A 174 9.58 -11.72 5.48
N ARG A 175 9.04 -10.50 5.59
CA ARG A 175 9.68 -9.44 6.36
C ARG A 175 8.68 -8.36 6.81
N CYS A 176 9.00 -7.73 7.92
CA CYS A 176 8.33 -6.51 8.38
C CYS A 176 9.38 -5.42 8.68
N HIS A 177 9.36 -4.35 7.90
CA HIS A 177 10.21 -3.18 8.13
C HIS A 177 9.46 -2.10 8.89
N TYR A 178 10.12 -1.48 9.83
CA TYR A 178 9.68 -0.25 10.47
C TYR A 178 10.43 0.92 9.87
N LEU A 179 9.73 1.89 9.31
CA LEU A 179 10.31 2.92 8.48
C LEU A 179 10.18 4.31 9.09
N THR A 180 11.23 5.10 8.99
CA THR A 180 11.21 6.54 9.15
C THR A 180 11.28 7.21 7.79
N ILE A 181 10.56 8.33 7.62
CA ILE A 181 10.54 9.08 6.38
C ILE A 181 11.03 10.50 6.68
N ALA A 182 12.16 10.84 6.12
CA ALA A 182 12.71 12.19 6.09
C ALA A 182 12.44 12.82 4.71
N LYS A 183 12.69 14.14 4.56
CA LYS A 183 12.42 14.86 3.31
C LYS A 183 13.00 14.15 2.07
N ASN A 184 14.19 13.59 2.17
CA ASN A 184 14.95 13.08 1.02
C ASN A 184 15.28 11.59 1.09
N ARG A 185 14.84 10.87 2.12
CA ARG A 185 15.14 9.43 2.25
C ARG A 185 14.14 8.68 3.10
N VAL A 186 14.03 7.39 2.85
CA VAL A 186 13.43 6.39 3.73
C VAL A 186 14.57 5.64 4.41
N ALA A 187 14.45 5.39 5.70
CA ALA A 187 15.40 4.61 6.47
C ALA A 187 14.65 3.67 7.43
N GLU A 188 15.27 2.57 7.79
CA GLU A 188 14.73 1.68 8.80
C GLU A 188 14.79 2.35 10.18
N ALA A 189 13.71 2.23 10.95
CA ALA A 189 13.66 2.75 12.30
C ALA A 189 14.39 1.77 13.25
N ARG A 190 15.14 2.30 14.20
CA ARG A 190 15.85 1.49 15.21
C ARG A 190 14.90 0.72 16.13
N SER A 191 13.66 1.17 16.26
CA SER A 191 12.61 0.51 17.03
C SER A 191 11.22 0.84 16.47
N PRO A 192 10.20 -0.01 16.72
CA PRO A 192 8.82 0.25 16.29
C PRO A 192 8.27 1.59 16.79
N GLY A 193 8.62 2.00 18.01
CA GLY A 193 8.18 3.26 18.60
C GLY A 193 8.73 4.53 17.93
N GLN A 194 9.79 4.41 17.14
CA GLN A 194 10.39 5.51 16.37
C GLN A 194 9.91 5.53 14.91
N SER A 195 9.19 4.50 14.48
CA SER A 195 8.73 4.40 13.10
C SER A 195 7.53 5.30 12.82
N LYS A 196 7.47 5.83 11.59
CA LYS A 196 6.29 6.52 11.06
C LYS A 196 5.39 5.58 10.26
N LEU A 197 5.94 4.50 9.77
CA LEU A 197 5.28 3.54 8.90
C LEU A 197 5.85 2.15 9.15
N PHE A 198 5.07 1.11 8.93
CA PHE A 198 5.57 -0.25 8.75
C PHE A 198 5.29 -0.73 7.33
N CYS A 199 6.10 -1.66 6.86
CA CYS A 199 5.93 -2.33 5.59
C CYS A 199 6.07 -3.85 5.79
N VAL A 200 5.00 -4.59 5.55
CA VAL A 200 4.98 -6.05 5.54
C VAL A 200 5.07 -6.51 4.11
N SER A 201 6.02 -7.40 3.80
CA SER A 201 6.06 -8.17 2.57
C SER A 201 5.81 -9.64 2.87
N ALA A 202 5.01 -10.28 2.02
CA ALA A 202 4.66 -11.68 2.17
C ALA A 202 4.47 -12.35 0.80
N THR A 203 4.79 -13.63 0.70
CA THR A 203 4.64 -14.44 -0.51
C THR A 203 3.55 -15.49 -0.35
N GLY A 204 2.93 -15.91 -1.45
CA GLY A 204 2.03 -17.05 -1.46
C GLY A 204 2.78 -18.34 -1.09
N HIS A 205 2.13 -19.26 -0.37
CA HIS A 205 2.73 -20.56 -0.07
C HIS A 205 3.08 -21.30 -1.37
N GLY A 206 4.36 -21.59 -1.58
CA GLY A 206 4.90 -22.28 -2.78
C GLY A 206 6.17 -21.64 -3.35
N GLY A 207 6.54 -20.44 -2.91
CA GLY A 207 7.79 -19.79 -3.32
C GLY A 207 8.93 -20.05 -2.34
N ASP A 208 10.12 -20.27 -2.89
CA ASP A 208 11.37 -20.33 -2.13
C ASP A 208 11.52 -18.99 -1.36
N ALA A 209 11.61 -19.07 -0.03
CA ALA A 209 11.66 -17.89 0.87
C ALA A 209 12.93 -17.00 0.70
N GLY A 210 13.65 -17.16 -0.40
CA GLY A 210 14.96 -16.57 -0.67
C GLY A 210 15.00 -15.44 -1.69
N ARG A 211 13.89 -15.04 -2.33
CA ARG A 211 13.92 -13.90 -3.25
C ARG A 211 13.71 -12.58 -2.52
N ALA A 212 14.78 -12.09 -1.91
CA ALA A 212 14.83 -10.72 -1.36
C ALA A 212 14.40 -9.68 -2.41
N LEU A 213 13.64 -8.67 -1.99
CA LEU A 213 13.35 -7.51 -2.84
C LEU A 213 14.67 -6.84 -3.26
N ALA A 214 14.83 -6.52 -4.53
CA ALA A 214 16.06 -5.90 -5.05
C ALA A 214 16.47 -4.62 -4.30
N GLY A 215 15.52 -3.93 -3.68
CA GLY A 215 15.75 -2.72 -2.88
C GLY A 215 16.25 -2.98 -1.45
N GLU A 216 16.31 -4.22 -0.97
CA GLU A 216 16.89 -4.53 0.35
C GLU A 216 18.36 -4.13 0.41
N ARG A 217 19.08 -4.27 -0.71
CA ARG A 217 20.46 -3.79 -0.84
C ARG A 217 20.59 -2.26 -0.79
N ALA A 218 19.52 -1.51 -1.02
CA ALA A 218 19.54 -0.05 -0.95
C ALA A 218 19.46 0.47 0.49
N LEU A 219 18.80 -0.25 1.40
CA LEU A 219 18.80 0.07 2.83
C LEU A 219 20.15 -0.24 3.48
N GLU A 220 20.79 -1.37 3.10
CA GLU A 220 22.09 -1.78 3.63
C GLU A 220 23.25 -0.86 3.18
N ARG A 221 23.15 -0.26 1.98
CA ARG A 221 24.21 0.63 1.45
C ARG A 221 24.25 2.02 2.07
N THR A 222 23.21 2.43 2.80
CA THR A 222 23.18 3.75 3.45
C THR A 222 23.78 3.76 4.85
N GLU A 223 24.23 2.62 5.38
CA GLU A 223 24.82 2.49 6.73
C GLU A 223 26.35 2.53 6.78
N GLN A 224 27.06 2.65 5.65
CA GLN A 224 28.50 2.88 5.72
C GLN A 224 28.78 4.38 5.92
N PRO A 225 29.18 4.83 7.14
CA PRO A 225 29.75 6.14 7.30
C PRO A 225 31.08 6.15 6.54
N GLY A 226 31.23 7.10 5.63
CA GLY A 226 32.50 7.34 4.97
C GLY A 226 33.60 7.49 6.01
N ALA A 227 34.50 6.54 6.01
CA ALA A 227 35.80 6.69 6.61
C ALA A 227 36.57 7.69 5.73
N HIS A 228 36.69 8.93 6.19
CA HIS A 228 37.87 9.82 6.10
C HIS A 228 37.57 11.10 6.86
#